data_e3fcba6f4b88f17e097377b27bd8b255
#
_entry.id   e3fcba6f4b88f17e097377b27bd8b255
#
_cell.length_a   1.000
_cell.length_b   1.000
_cell.length_c   1.000
_cell.angle_alpha   90.00
_cell.angle_beta   90.00
_cell.angle_gamma   90.00
#
_symmetry.space_group_name_H-M   'P 1'
#
loop_
_entity.id
_entity.type
_entity.pdbx_description
1 polymer ?
#
loop_
_entity_poly.entity_id
_entity_poly.type
_entity_poly.pdbx_seq_one_letter_code
_entity_poly.pdbx_strand_id
1 'polypeptide(L)'
;MKTSVMLAAVAAAFAALAGERVKIWPEGRMPDAQPGQIAAMTDEKEKGTDPYLEWYDAPAKPNGCCMILISGGSYNNCCDVGLVKMWNRKFTDVGFLCVNFVYRTPRPKGLPIHQSAWEDGQRAVRMVRSEAAKRGFDPEKVGTISMSAGSHLATLLATSALTPAYERIDELDDVPCHVNWAITGAIAYALTDGIGTPNSRNGQAVDVSLDTIFKFDERTAPMCMFHGSADVYSPLASTYVYRELRKRKVPAELHLFADRNHGFWGQDGKGDKSTAYDNWFDRALEFLVQLGIPGELQPEEDLMERYAANFHDPAKYVKEELWPKGKTPDFQEKQNVPYIEWYIPSNLTTKAVQIIYSGGSYMGNSPDGFEVAPARRFLNEKGMAVVTMKYRTPRPAAPLAKHTTAWQDLQRCIRIVRSKAAEKGLDPNRIGIMGSSAGGHLTLMGVTSSRSKSYLNVDDLDKIPCNVQWGVGIYPAYALTDGAEKGNTTGGNDDSARLVPEFAFDPDTCPMVFIHGDSDGWAAMNSVKAWEQMRRMGVTGDLHTLCKRQHCFQRKASPGTGSYTWLGRIWEFMNHKGINR
;
A
#
# COMPACT_ATOMS: atom_id res chain seq x y z
N MET A 1 -17.60 41.52 25.16
CA MET A 1 -16.23 41.79 25.63
C MET A 1 -15.59 40.67 26.44
N LYS A 2 -16.28 39.96 27.37
CA LYS A 2 -15.67 38.84 28.12
C LYS A 2 -15.31 37.61 27.26
N THR A 3 -16.10 37.29 26.27
CA THR A 3 -15.87 36.13 25.37
C THR A 3 -14.68 36.35 24.39
N SER A 4 -14.51 37.59 23.92
CA SER A 4 -13.38 37.92 23.02
C SER A 4 -12.03 37.96 23.76
N VAL A 5 -12.04 38.32 25.04
CA VAL A 5 -10.82 38.34 25.87
C VAL A 5 -10.40 36.90 26.23
N MET A 6 -11.36 35.99 26.42
CA MET A 6 -11.08 34.58 26.72
C MET A 6 -10.53 33.84 25.49
N LEU A 7 -11.07 34.09 24.30
CA LEU A 7 -10.52 33.55 23.04
C LEU A 7 -9.12 34.09 22.70
N ALA A 8 -8.88 35.39 22.96
CA ALA A 8 -7.56 36.00 22.76
C ALA A 8 -6.52 35.48 23.78
N ALA A 9 -6.93 35.22 25.02
CA ALA A 9 -6.06 34.65 26.05
C ALA A 9 -5.70 33.16 25.74
N VAL A 10 -6.65 32.39 25.22
CA VAL A 10 -6.41 31.02 24.77
C VAL A 10 -5.49 31.00 23.54
N ALA A 11 -5.72 31.86 22.54
CA ALA A 11 -4.86 31.99 21.38
C ALA A 11 -3.43 32.45 21.72
N ALA A 12 -3.29 33.38 22.67
CA ALA A 12 -2.00 33.84 23.18
C ALA A 12 -1.27 32.77 24.01
N ALA A 13 -1.99 31.90 24.73
CA ALA A 13 -1.40 30.78 25.45
C ALA A 13 -0.88 29.69 24.48
N PHE A 14 -1.58 29.46 23.35
CA PHE A 14 -1.12 28.53 22.32
C PHE A 14 0.11 29.06 21.56
N ALA A 15 0.17 30.35 21.25
CA ALA A 15 1.33 30.96 20.58
C ALA A 15 2.61 30.92 21.45
N ALA A 16 2.48 30.89 22.77
CA ALA A 16 3.62 30.83 23.69
C ALA A 16 4.22 29.43 23.86
N LEU A 17 3.63 28.39 23.26
CA LEU A 17 4.09 26.99 23.35
C LEU A 17 4.80 26.50 22.08
N ALA A 18 4.84 27.28 21.00
CA ALA A 18 5.50 26.95 19.75
C ALA A 18 7.02 26.93 19.94
N GLY A 19 7.68 25.85 19.46
CA GLY A 19 9.11 25.65 19.63
C GLY A 19 9.54 25.33 21.06
N GLU A 20 8.59 25.05 21.97
CA GLU A 20 8.91 24.65 23.34
C GLU A 20 9.54 23.25 23.35
N ARG A 21 10.73 23.14 23.94
CA ARG A 21 11.42 21.87 24.18
C ARG A 21 11.20 21.42 25.61
N VAL A 22 10.70 20.19 25.75
CA VAL A 22 10.42 19.57 27.05
C VAL A 22 11.24 18.29 27.18
N LYS A 23 12.14 18.22 28.15
CA LYS A 23 12.89 17.00 28.50
C LYS A 23 11.92 15.93 28.99
N ILE A 24 12.12 14.67 28.54
CA ILE A 24 11.18 13.60 28.88
C ILE A 24 11.54 12.85 30.17
N TRP A 25 12.78 12.93 30.63
CA TRP A 25 13.24 12.27 31.85
C TRP A 25 13.46 13.28 33.00
N PRO A 26 13.15 12.88 34.24
CA PRO A 26 13.59 13.62 35.41
C PRO A 26 15.12 13.61 35.50
N GLU A 27 15.68 14.67 36.07
CA GLU A 27 17.13 14.81 36.23
C GLU A 27 17.73 13.60 36.98
N GLY A 28 18.77 12.99 36.38
CA GLY A 28 19.50 11.86 36.96
C GLY A 28 18.73 10.52 36.97
N ARG A 29 17.54 10.42 36.35
CA ARG A 29 16.72 9.20 36.37
C ARG A 29 16.47 8.58 35.01
N MET A 30 17.30 8.91 34.01
CA MET A 30 17.23 8.36 32.67
C MET A 30 17.76 6.93 32.65
N PRO A 31 16.97 5.92 32.24
CA PRO A 31 17.40 4.52 32.22
C PRO A 31 18.57 4.31 31.25
N ASP A 32 19.42 3.35 31.52
CA ASP A 32 20.51 2.87 30.67
C ASP A 32 21.35 3.98 30.01
N ALA A 33 21.47 5.12 30.69
CA ALA A 33 22.23 6.27 30.21
C ALA A 33 23.72 5.93 30.03
N GLN A 34 24.25 6.15 28.84
CA GLN A 34 25.64 5.84 28.51
C GLN A 34 26.44 7.07 28.12
N PRO A 35 27.74 7.15 28.50
CA PRO A 35 28.63 8.20 28.07
C PRO A 35 28.68 8.30 26.54
N GLY A 36 28.59 9.52 26.03
CA GLY A 36 28.65 9.82 24.60
C GLY A 36 27.32 9.73 23.86
N GLN A 37 26.22 9.33 24.52
CA GLN A 37 24.88 9.51 23.95
C GLN A 37 24.48 10.99 24.00
N ILE A 38 23.82 11.44 22.94
CA ILE A 38 23.24 12.77 22.76
C ILE A 38 21.79 12.64 22.30
N ALA A 39 21.04 13.70 22.48
CA ALA A 39 19.71 13.86 21.90
C ALA A 39 19.68 15.21 21.16
N ALA A 40 19.88 15.15 19.86
CA ALA A 40 19.91 16.32 19.00
C ALA A 40 19.61 15.94 17.55
N MET A 41 18.95 16.84 16.82
CA MET A 41 18.87 16.73 15.37
C MET A 41 20.23 17.02 14.72
N THR A 42 20.48 16.47 13.54
CA THR A 42 21.81 16.57 12.87
C THR A 42 22.22 17.99 12.53
N ASP A 43 21.29 18.92 12.36
CA ASP A 43 21.55 20.34 12.05
C ASP A 43 21.72 21.21 13.30
N GLU A 44 21.58 20.67 14.51
CA GLU A 44 21.74 21.43 15.74
C GLU A 44 23.22 21.68 16.05
N LYS A 45 23.52 22.94 16.40
CA LYS A 45 24.87 23.36 16.78
C LYS A 45 25.25 22.89 18.17
N GLU A 46 24.29 23.00 19.12
CA GLU A 46 24.45 22.54 20.51
C GLU A 46 23.75 21.21 20.68
N LYS A 47 24.48 20.20 21.12
CA LYS A 47 23.99 18.83 21.28
C LYS A 47 23.81 18.51 22.75
N GLY A 48 22.55 18.51 23.19
CA GLY A 48 22.19 18.06 24.53
C GLY A 48 22.25 16.55 24.71
N THR A 49 22.25 16.09 25.94
CA THR A 49 22.23 14.65 26.29
C THR A 49 20.83 14.12 26.59
N ASP A 50 19.89 15.03 26.94
CA ASP A 50 18.55 14.66 27.37
C ASP A 50 17.59 14.56 26.18
N PRO A 51 16.91 13.45 25.96
CA PRO A 51 15.87 13.33 24.96
C PRO A 51 14.70 14.26 25.27
N TYR A 52 14.07 14.78 24.22
CA TYR A 52 13.07 15.83 24.38
C TYR A 52 11.96 15.74 23.34
N LEU A 53 10.85 16.39 23.68
CA LEU A 53 9.76 16.73 22.78
C LEU A 53 9.88 18.20 22.38
N GLU A 54 9.84 18.50 21.07
CA GLU A 54 9.78 19.85 20.54
C GLU A 54 8.40 20.09 19.93
N TRP A 55 7.60 20.91 20.60
CA TRP A 55 6.24 21.22 20.18
C TRP A 55 6.22 22.28 19.10
N TYR A 56 5.48 22.03 18.03
CA TYR A 56 5.26 22.99 16.96
C TYR A 56 4.05 23.87 17.21
N ASP A 57 3.90 24.93 16.38
CA ASP A 57 2.75 25.82 16.43
C ASP A 57 1.43 25.06 16.31
N ALA A 58 0.43 25.51 17.06
CA ALA A 58 -0.90 24.96 16.96
C ALA A 58 -1.49 25.21 15.55
N PRO A 59 -2.20 24.23 14.97
CA PRO A 59 -2.83 24.41 13.67
C PRO A 59 -3.91 25.49 13.71
N ALA A 60 -4.07 26.23 12.61
CA ALA A 60 -5.09 27.29 12.50
C ALA A 60 -6.52 26.76 12.72
N LYS A 61 -6.77 25.51 12.38
CA LYS A 61 -8.04 24.80 12.61
C LYS A 61 -7.76 23.45 13.25
N PRO A 62 -7.65 23.38 14.58
CA PRO A 62 -7.34 22.13 15.28
C PRO A 62 -8.41 21.06 15.03
N ASN A 63 -7.98 19.85 14.77
CA ASN A 63 -8.85 18.68 14.58
C ASN A 63 -8.89 17.75 15.82
N GLY A 64 -8.24 18.13 16.90
CA GLY A 64 -8.18 17.38 18.15
C GLY A 64 -7.23 16.19 18.15
N CYS A 65 -6.39 16.03 17.14
CA CYS A 65 -5.41 14.95 17.04
C CYS A 65 -3.97 15.46 17.23
N CYS A 66 -3.11 14.59 17.75
CA CYS A 66 -1.67 14.84 17.88
C CYS A 66 -0.85 13.85 17.06
N MET A 67 0.17 14.34 16.34
CA MET A 67 1.10 13.56 15.55
C MET A 67 2.52 13.67 16.09
N ILE A 68 3.08 12.55 16.55
CA ILE A 68 4.48 12.46 16.98
C ILE A 68 5.33 12.17 15.74
N LEU A 69 6.31 13.03 15.45
CA LEU A 69 7.23 12.92 14.34
C LEU A 69 8.50 12.23 14.82
N ILE A 70 8.87 11.09 14.19
CA ILE A 70 10.02 10.27 14.60
C ILE A 70 10.98 10.11 13.44
N SER A 71 12.11 10.80 13.48
CA SER A 71 13.12 10.75 12.44
C SER A 71 13.89 9.43 12.39
N GLY A 72 14.51 9.14 11.25
CA GLY A 72 15.45 8.04 11.08
C GLY A 72 16.87 8.36 11.55
N GLY A 73 17.87 7.62 11.02
CA GLY A 73 19.28 7.81 11.30
C GLY A 73 19.98 6.59 11.88
N SER A 74 19.43 5.39 11.61
CA SER A 74 20.02 4.11 12.02
C SER A 74 20.28 3.98 13.53
N TYR A 75 19.58 4.74 14.37
CA TYR A 75 19.85 4.90 15.80
C TYR A 75 21.25 5.46 16.12
N ASN A 76 21.97 5.98 15.13
CA ASN A 76 23.28 6.62 15.34
C ASN A 76 23.17 8.14 15.41
N ASN A 77 22.09 8.69 14.90
CA ASN A 77 21.72 10.11 14.96
C ASN A 77 20.19 10.26 14.73
N CYS A 78 19.66 11.44 14.99
CA CYS A 78 18.33 11.87 14.55
C CYS A 78 18.54 12.76 13.31
N CYS A 79 18.22 12.21 12.12
CA CYS A 79 18.45 12.87 10.83
C CYS A 79 17.15 13.34 10.19
N ASP A 80 17.23 13.76 8.91
CA ASP A 80 16.08 14.13 8.08
C ASP A 80 15.26 15.31 8.59
N VAL A 81 15.95 16.35 9.09
CA VAL A 81 15.34 17.60 9.57
C VAL A 81 14.36 18.20 8.56
N GLY A 82 14.75 18.18 7.27
CA GLY A 82 13.89 18.65 6.17
C GLY A 82 12.59 17.85 6.06
N LEU A 83 12.67 16.53 6.25
CA LEU A 83 11.53 15.63 6.24
C LEU A 83 10.59 15.88 7.42
N VAL A 84 11.14 16.01 8.63
CA VAL A 84 10.37 16.32 9.84
C VAL A 84 9.63 17.66 9.69
N LYS A 85 10.30 18.70 9.19
CA LYS A 85 9.68 20.01 8.91
C LYS A 85 8.58 19.92 7.86
N MET A 86 8.76 19.09 6.82
CA MET A 86 7.74 18.84 5.81
C MET A 86 6.53 18.12 6.41
N TRP A 87 6.72 17.08 7.23
CA TRP A 87 5.63 16.40 7.93
C TRP A 87 4.86 17.34 8.83
N ASN A 88 5.57 18.12 9.66
CA ASN A 88 4.94 19.12 10.50
C ASN A 88 4.00 20.01 9.68
N ARG A 89 4.50 20.66 8.61
CA ARG A 89 3.68 21.52 7.77
C ARG A 89 2.46 20.80 7.21
N LYS A 90 2.67 19.61 6.58
CA LYS A 90 1.58 18.86 5.93
C LYS A 90 0.48 18.44 6.93
N PHE A 91 0.84 17.99 8.13
CA PHE A 91 -0.15 17.58 9.15
C PHE A 91 -0.79 18.79 9.84
N THR A 92 -0.04 19.86 10.09
CA THR A 92 -0.59 21.10 10.64
C THR A 92 -1.59 21.75 9.69
N ASP A 93 -1.32 21.72 8.36
CA ASP A 93 -2.25 22.21 7.32
C ASP A 93 -3.61 21.50 7.33
N VAL A 94 -3.66 20.25 7.79
CA VAL A 94 -4.90 19.46 7.93
C VAL A 94 -5.38 19.34 9.38
N GLY A 95 -4.83 20.15 10.29
CA GLY A 95 -5.36 20.38 11.63
C GLY A 95 -4.77 19.54 12.76
N PHE A 96 -3.73 18.76 12.53
CA PHE A 96 -3.03 18.02 13.59
C PHE A 96 -2.08 18.93 14.37
N LEU A 97 -2.06 18.79 15.68
CA LEU A 97 -0.94 19.31 16.48
C LEU A 97 0.25 18.37 16.31
N CYS A 98 1.41 18.92 15.95
CA CYS A 98 2.61 18.13 15.75
C CYS A 98 3.63 18.32 16.88
N VAL A 99 4.35 17.24 17.20
CA VAL A 99 5.46 17.25 18.14
C VAL A 99 6.61 16.41 17.61
N ASN A 100 7.81 17.00 17.50
CA ASN A 100 9.01 16.27 17.12
C ASN A 100 9.60 15.56 18.34
N PHE A 101 9.84 14.28 18.22
CA PHE A 101 10.47 13.48 19.25
C PHE A 101 11.93 13.20 18.89
N VAL A 102 12.84 13.67 19.71
CA VAL A 102 14.29 13.50 19.57
C VAL A 102 14.79 12.57 20.67
N TYR A 103 15.12 11.35 20.26
CA TYR A 103 15.59 10.28 21.15
C TYR A 103 17.12 10.22 21.25
N ARG A 104 17.63 9.49 22.24
CA ARG A 104 19.08 9.30 22.46
C ARG A 104 19.74 8.52 21.33
N THR A 105 20.88 9.03 20.89
CA THR A 105 21.81 8.45 19.93
C THR A 105 23.25 8.72 20.35
N PRO A 106 24.26 7.94 19.91
CA PRO A 106 24.19 6.73 19.11
C PRO A 106 23.64 5.53 19.88
N ARG A 107 23.54 4.40 19.18
CA ARG A 107 23.14 3.08 19.72
C ARG A 107 23.83 2.78 21.04
N PRO A 108 23.12 2.21 22.03
CA PRO A 108 23.75 1.79 23.28
C PRO A 108 24.73 0.64 23.05
N LYS A 109 25.83 0.61 23.82
CA LYS A 109 26.80 -0.48 23.80
C LYS A 109 26.33 -1.60 24.73
N GLY A 110 26.41 -2.85 24.26
CA GLY A 110 26.06 -4.03 25.07
C GLY A 110 24.56 -4.25 25.26
N LEU A 111 23.70 -3.45 24.64
CA LEU A 111 22.25 -3.57 24.65
C LEU A 111 21.72 -3.68 23.20
N PRO A 112 20.47 -4.08 23.00
CA PRO A 112 19.83 -4.03 21.68
C PRO A 112 19.93 -2.64 21.07
N ILE A 113 20.10 -2.56 19.75
CA ILE A 113 20.36 -1.28 19.04
C ILE A 113 19.28 -0.22 19.25
N HIS A 114 18.07 -0.63 19.58
CA HIS A 114 16.89 0.19 19.77
C HIS A 114 16.60 0.54 21.24
N GLN A 115 17.31 -0.09 22.20
CA GLN A 115 16.92 -0.05 23.62
C GLN A 115 16.72 1.37 24.16
N SER A 116 17.73 2.22 24.09
CA SER A 116 17.62 3.60 24.60
C SER A 116 16.50 4.40 23.91
N ALA A 117 16.38 4.23 22.59
CA ALA A 117 15.33 4.91 21.82
C ALA A 117 13.93 4.39 22.17
N TRP A 118 13.79 3.11 22.52
CA TRP A 118 12.51 2.50 22.91
C TRP A 118 12.09 2.96 24.31
N GLU A 119 13.02 3.04 25.27
CA GLU A 119 12.79 3.66 26.58
C GLU A 119 12.28 5.10 26.43
N ASP A 120 13.04 5.90 25.66
CA ASP A 120 12.67 7.29 25.38
C ASP A 120 11.31 7.39 24.67
N GLY A 121 11.02 6.48 23.74
CA GLY A 121 9.77 6.46 22.97
C GLY A 121 8.55 6.17 23.83
N GLN A 122 8.62 5.17 24.73
CA GLN A 122 7.52 4.91 25.66
C GLN A 122 7.29 6.11 26.58
N ARG A 123 8.36 6.70 27.11
CA ARG A 123 8.27 7.88 27.97
C ARG A 123 7.70 9.08 27.21
N ALA A 124 8.13 9.31 25.97
CA ALA A 124 7.63 10.38 25.12
C ALA A 124 6.12 10.28 24.85
N VAL A 125 5.62 9.08 24.53
CA VAL A 125 4.17 8.87 24.32
C VAL A 125 3.37 9.17 25.59
N ARG A 126 3.85 8.70 26.76
CA ARG A 126 3.22 9.03 28.05
C ARG A 126 3.14 10.54 28.30
N MET A 127 4.25 11.24 28.05
CA MET A 127 4.31 12.70 28.22
C MET A 127 3.38 13.42 27.24
N VAL A 128 3.35 13.02 25.96
CA VAL A 128 2.42 13.59 24.99
C VAL A 128 0.97 13.43 25.47
N ARG A 129 0.57 12.25 25.93
CA ARG A 129 -0.78 12.01 26.44
C ARG A 129 -1.10 12.84 27.69
N SER A 130 -0.14 13.00 28.61
CA SER A 130 -0.33 13.81 29.83
C SER A 130 -0.52 15.31 29.54
N GLU A 131 0.07 15.81 28.44
CA GLU A 131 -0.03 17.22 28.01
C GLU A 131 -1.32 17.51 27.20
N ALA A 132 -2.14 16.49 26.89
CA ALA A 132 -3.28 16.61 25.96
C ALA A 132 -4.27 17.71 26.35
N ALA A 133 -4.69 17.75 27.63
CA ALA A 133 -5.63 18.76 28.10
C ALA A 133 -5.06 20.18 28.02
N LYS A 134 -3.78 20.37 28.35
CA LYS A 134 -3.08 21.64 28.28
C LYS A 134 -2.94 22.13 26.84
N ARG A 135 -2.75 21.24 25.90
CA ARG A 135 -2.46 21.54 24.48
C ARG A 135 -3.68 21.44 23.55
N GLY A 136 -4.84 21.01 24.07
CA GLY A 136 -6.12 21.06 23.37
C GLY A 136 -6.33 19.94 22.35
N PHE A 137 -5.82 18.73 22.61
CA PHE A 137 -6.12 17.54 21.80
C PHE A 137 -6.63 16.39 22.69
N ASP A 138 -7.18 15.36 22.05
CA ASP A 138 -7.69 14.15 22.70
C ASP A 138 -6.52 13.18 22.98
N PRO A 139 -6.27 12.75 24.22
CA PRO A 139 -5.22 11.77 24.53
C PRO A 139 -5.42 10.42 23.85
N GLU A 140 -6.65 10.09 23.42
CA GLU A 140 -6.95 8.89 22.64
C GLU A 140 -6.86 9.13 21.11
N LYS A 141 -6.32 10.29 20.68
CA LYS A 141 -6.06 10.63 19.29
C LYS A 141 -4.59 11.02 19.07
N VAL A 142 -3.70 10.14 19.51
CA VAL A 142 -2.23 10.31 19.38
C VAL A 142 -1.66 9.25 18.44
N GLY A 143 -1.01 9.67 17.37
CA GLY A 143 -0.37 8.77 16.44
C GLY A 143 1.06 9.17 16.10
N THR A 144 1.73 8.34 15.31
CA THR A 144 3.10 8.57 14.88
C THR A 144 3.22 8.62 13.35
N ILE A 145 4.16 9.45 12.86
CA ILE A 145 4.75 9.31 11.54
C ILE A 145 6.25 9.18 11.64
N SER A 146 6.84 8.31 10.84
CA SER A 146 8.22 7.91 11.03
C SER A 146 8.90 7.41 9.76
N MET A 147 10.24 7.33 9.77
CA MET A 147 11.04 6.76 8.69
C MET A 147 12.21 5.93 9.21
N SER A 148 12.57 4.84 8.48
CA SER A 148 13.81 4.07 8.70
C SER A 148 13.90 3.48 10.13
N ALA A 149 14.97 3.77 10.87
CA ALA A 149 15.09 3.39 12.29
C ALA A 149 13.96 3.99 13.16
N GLY A 150 13.49 5.21 12.83
CA GLY A 150 12.30 5.78 13.46
C GLY A 150 11.05 4.96 13.20
N SER A 151 10.91 4.34 12.00
CA SER A 151 9.79 3.43 11.71
C SER A 151 9.90 2.11 12.46
N HIS A 152 11.11 1.62 12.71
CA HIS A 152 11.31 0.48 13.60
C HIS A 152 10.82 0.82 15.03
N LEU A 153 11.20 1.99 15.55
CA LEU A 153 10.74 2.49 16.85
C LEU A 153 9.22 2.69 16.89
N ALA A 154 8.65 3.33 15.88
CA ALA A 154 7.19 3.52 15.78
C ALA A 154 6.44 2.19 15.71
N THR A 155 7.01 1.17 15.05
CA THR A 155 6.44 -0.18 15.02
C THR A 155 6.47 -0.82 16.42
N LEU A 156 7.55 -0.66 17.20
CA LEU A 156 7.60 -1.10 18.59
C LEU A 156 6.52 -0.42 19.45
N LEU A 157 6.38 0.91 19.34
CA LEU A 157 5.35 1.67 20.06
C LEU A 157 3.92 1.27 19.65
N ALA A 158 3.73 0.87 18.39
CA ALA A 158 2.44 0.44 17.86
C ALA A 158 2.08 -1.01 18.20
N THR A 159 3.07 -1.89 18.40
CA THR A 159 2.82 -3.34 18.50
C THR A 159 3.20 -3.97 19.83
N SER A 160 3.96 -3.24 20.67
CA SER A 160 4.58 -3.81 21.89
C SER A 160 4.44 -2.86 23.10
N ALA A 161 3.34 -2.11 23.14
CA ALA A 161 3.12 -1.09 24.18
C ALA A 161 2.96 -1.67 25.59
N LEU A 162 2.54 -2.92 25.70
CA LEU A 162 2.40 -3.62 26.99
C LEU A 162 3.69 -4.26 27.49
N THR A 163 4.75 -4.25 26.68
CA THR A 163 6.08 -4.72 27.08
C THR A 163 6.88 -3.52 27.60
N PRO A 164 7.18 -3.42 28.90
CA PRO A 164 7.94 -2.30 29.44
C PRO A 164 9.36 -2.28 28.86
N ALA A 165 9.78 -1.10 28.36
CA ALA A 165 11.16 -0.89 27.91
C ALA A 165 12.11 -0.57 29.07
N TYR A 166 11.56 -0.11 30.20
CA TYR A 166 12.28 0.29 31.41
C TYR A 166 11.41 0.06 32.67
N GLU A 167 12.04 0.06 33.85
CA GLU A 167 11.33 -0.01 35.13
C GLU A 167 10.64 1.31 35.48
N ARG A 168 9.49 1.23 36.17
CA ARG A 168 8.71 2.41 36.57
C ARG A 168 9.56 3.41 37.38
N ILE A 169 9.52 4.66 36.98
CA ILE A 169 10.29 5.75 37.61
C ILE A 169 9.39 6.69 38.45
N ASP A 170 8.30 7.15 37.91
CA ASP A 170 7.39 8.10 38.54
C ASP A 170 5.92 7.92 38.09
N GLU A 171 5.04 8.84 38.48
CA GLU A 171 3.60 8.79 38.18
C GLU A 171 3.29 8.91 36.66
N LEU A 172 4.18 9.51 35.86
CA LEU A 172 3.99 9.57 34.41
C LEU A 172 4.01 8.19 33.78
N ASP A 173 4.68 7.20 34.40
CA ASP A 173 4.75 5.83 33.90
C ASP A 173 3.46 5.04 34.08
N ASP A 174 2.50 5.59 34.83
CA ASP A 174 1.15 5.03 34.95
C ASP A 174 0.26 5.43 33.74
N VAL A 175 0.67 6.45 32.97
CA VAL A 175 -0.01 6.85 31.71
C VAL A 175 0.28 5.82 30.63
N PRO A 176 -0.73 5.37 29.87
CA PRO A 176 -0.51 4.41 28.77
C PRO A 176 0.47 4.93 27.72
N CYS A 177 1.37 4.07 27.23
CA CYS A 177 2.36 4.42 26.20
C CYS A 177 2.03 3.88 24.79
N HIS A 178 0.82 3.37 24.56
CA HIS A 178 0.40 2.95 23.22
C HIS A 178 0.06 4.17 22.35
N VAL A 179 0.25 4.01 21.05
CA VAL A 179 -0.24 4.97 20.04
C VAL A 179 -1.54 4.47 19.44
N ASN A 180 -2.37 5.37 18.90
CA ASN A 180 -3.68 5.02 18.36
C ASN A 180 -3.61 4.70 16.87
N TRP A 181 -2.54 5.13 16.19
CA TRP A 181 -2.15 4.71 14.82
C TRP A 181 -0.67 4.95 14.60
N ALA A 182 -0.10 4.26 13.61
CA ALA A 182 1.26 4.52 13.16
C ALA A 182 1.34 4.60 11.62
N ILE A 183 2.03 5.63 11.12
CA ILE A 183 2.39 5.79 9.73
C ILE A 183 3.90 5.57 9.63
N THR A 184 4.32 4.56 8.88
CA THR A 184 5.74 4.16 8.82
C THR A 184 6.26 4.16 7.40
N GLY A 185 7.49 4.63 7.22
CA GLY A 185 8.20 4.59 5.96
C GLY A 185 9.49 3.79 6.05
N ALA A 186 9.67 2.84 5.13
CA ALA A 186 10.91 2.07 5.00
C ALA A 186 11.36 1.48 6.35
N ILE A 187 10.56 0.62 6.97
CA ILE A 187 10.87 -0.01 8.27
C ILE A 187 12.23 -0.72 8.17
N ALA A 188 13.22 -0.22 8.89
CA ALA A 188 14.55 -0.82 8.96
C ALA A 188 14.66 -1.76 10.18
N TYR A 189 15.63 -2.67 10.19
CA TYR A 189 15.99 -3.52 11.34
C TYR A 189 14.88 -4.44 11.89
N ALA A 190 13.77 -4.59 11.18
CA ALA A 190 12.66 -5.43 11.66
C ALA A 190 12.81 -6.92 11.32
N LEU A 191 13.78 -7.29 10.51
CA LEU A 191 13.99 -8.66 10.07
C LEU A 191 15.24 -9.24 10.69
N THR A 192 15.20 -10.54 10.94
CA THR A 192 16.36 -11.38 11.27
C THR A 192 16.78 -12.18 10.05
N ASP A 193 18.07 -12.50 9.94
CA ASP A 193 18.64 -13.31 8.85
C ASP A 193 18.62 -14.83 9.13
N GLY A 194 17.78 -15.26 10.06
CA GLY A 194 17.71 -16.66 10.51
C GLY A 194 18.75 -17.06 11.55
N ILE A 195 19.75 -16.20 11.86
CA ILE A 195 20.75 -16.42 12.91
C ILE A 195 20.51 -15.58 14.16
N GLY A 196 19.35 -14.93 14.24
CA GLY A 196 18.89 -14.22 15.43
C GLY A 196 19.40 -12.78 15.57
N THR A 197 20.11 -12.24 14.57
CA THR A 197 20.54 -10.84 14.55
C THR A 197 19.68 -10.02 13.60
N PRO A 198 19.19 -8.83 14.00
CA PRO A 198 18.46 -7.96 13.09
C PRO A 198 19.33 -7.59 11.89
N ASN A 199 18.99 -8.12 10.73
CA ASN A 199 19.66 -7.83 9.47
C ASN A 199 18.63 -7.47 8.39
N SER A 200 18.31 -6.21 8.27
CA SER A 200 17.36 -5.73 7.28
C SER A 200 17.97 -5.26 5.98
N ARG A 201 19.31 -5.26 5.86
CA ARG A 201 19.99 -4.86 4.63
C ARG A 201 20.06 -5.94 3.56
N ASN A 202 19.77 -7.19 3.90
CA ASN A 202 19.76 -8.25 2.91
C ASN A 202 18.40 -8.31 2.19
N GLY A 203 18.17 -7.34 1.30
CA GLY A 203 16.93 -7.20 0.55
C GLY A 203 16.56 -8.39 -0.35
N GLN A 204 17.49 -9.32 -0.55
CA GLN A 204 17.32 -10.52 -1.39
C GLN A 204 17.23 -11.81 -0.56
N ALA A 205 17.50 -11.76 0.74
CA ALA A 205 17.41 -12.96 1.56
C ALA A 205 16.00 -13.54 1.54
N VAL A 206 15.91 -14.85 1.31
CA VAL A 206 14.64 -15.59 1.29
C VAL A 206 14.30 -16.19 2.66
N ASP A 207 15.32 -16.38 3.51
CA ASP A 207 15.20 -17.01 4.84
C ASP A 207 15.29 -15.97 5.96
N VAL A 208 14.46 -14.94 5.86
CA VAL A 208 14.33 -13.91 6.90
C VAL A 208 13.01 -14.09 7.65
N SER A 209 13.00 -13.73 8.92
CA SER A 209 11.80 -13.67 9.75
C SER A 209 11.65 -12.30 10.39
N LEU A 210 10.45 -11.99 10.83
CA LEU A 210 10.22 -10.79 11.64
C LEU A 210 10.87 -10.96 13.00
N ASP A 211 11.50 -9.91 13.51
CA ASP A 211 12.11 -9.91 14.84
C ASP A 211 11.05 -10.15 15.93
N THR A 212 11.36 -11.00 16.89
CA THR A 212 10.46 -11.40 17.99
C THR A 212 10.23 -10.31 19.03
N ILE A 213 10.91 -9.17 18.92
CA ILE A 213 10.67 -8.00 19.78
C ILE A 213 9.30 -7.38 19.55
N PHE A 214 8.75 -7.51 18.33
CA PHE A 214 7.39 -7.07 18.00
C PHE A 214 6.38 -8.07 18.56
N LYS A 215 5.72 -7.71 19.67
CA LYS A 215 4.83 -8.62 20.40
C LYS A 215 3.43 -8.72 19.83
N PHE A 216 2.98 -7.70 19.12
CA PHE A 216 1.61 -7.60 18.59
C PHE A 216 0.59 -7.88 19.70
N ASP A 217 0.71 -7.14 20.78
CA ASP A 217 -0.16 -7.24 21.96
C ASP A 217 -1.57 -6.70 21.69
N GLU A 218 -2.45 -6.74 22.68
CA GLU A 218 -3.85 -6.31 22.56
C GLU A 218 -4.02 -4.79 22.36
N ARG A 219 -2.97 -4.00 22.56
CA ARG A 219 -2.91 -2.57 22.25
C ARG A 219 -2.31 -2.27 20.89
N THR A 220 -2.08 -3.29 20.09
CA THR A 220 -1.54 -3.11 18.73
C THR A 220 -2.40 -2.16 17.90
N ALA A 221 -1.78 -1.08 17.45
CA ALA A 221 -2.44 0.00 16.72
C ALA A 221 -2.61 -0.31 15.22
N PRO A 222 -3.63 0.25 14.55
CA PRO A 222 -3.69 0.31 13.09
C PRO A 222 -2.44 0.95 12.48
N MET A 223 -1.97 0.42 11.34
CA MET A 223 -0.76 0.90 10.70
C MET A 223 -0.92 1.14 9.20
N CYS A 224 -0.34 2.24 8.71
CA CYS A 224 -0.12 2.50 7.29
C CYS A 224 1.38 2.45 6.99
N MET A 225 1.78 1.56 6.11
CA MET A 225 3.19 1.28 5.84
C MET A 225 3.54 1.58 4.40
N PHE A 226 4.62 2.31 4.20
CA PHE A 226 5.17 2.67 2.89
C PHE A 226 6.58 2.12 2.74
N HIS A 227 6.89 1.49 1.60
CA HIS A 227 8.23 0.95 1.37
C HIS A 227 8.58 0.94 -0.13
N GLY A 228 9.85 1.23 -0.45
CA GLY A 228 10.35 1.10 -1.81
C GLY A 228 10.77 -0.34 -2.13
N SER A 229 10.44 -0.86 -3.32
CA SER A 229 10.79 -2.24 -3.69
C SER A 229 12.29 -2.45 -3.88
N ALA A 230 13.05 -1.39 -4.19
CA ALA A 230 14.49 -1.39 -4.38
C ALA A 230 15.26 -0.88 -3.14
N ASP A 231 14.59 -0.76 -2.00
CA ASP A 231 15.22 -0.33 -0.75
C ASP A 231 16.29 -1.33 -0.29
N VAL A 232 17.39 -0.80 0.22
CA VAL A 232 18.47 -1.60 0.83
C VAL A 232 18.03 -2.28 2.13
N TYR A 233 17.06 -1.70 2.83
CA TYR A 233 16.32 -2.36 3.88
C TYR A 233 15.14 -3.08 3.26
N SER A 234 15.08 -4.38 3.40
CA SER A 234 14.12 -5.20 2.67
C SER A 234 12.66 -4.79 2.92
N PRO A 235 11.84 -4.54 1.88
CA PRO A 235 10.42 -4.29 2.01
C PRO A 235 9.64 -5.48 2.61
N LEU A 236 10.25 -6.66 2.72
CA LEU A 236 9.70 -7.80 3.48
C LEU A 236 9.44 -7.44 4.95
N ALA A 237 10.16 -6.47 5.52
CA ALA A 237 9.88 -5.96 6.85
C ALA A 237 8.42 -5.44 6.93
N SER A 238 8.02 -4.58 6.02
CA SER A 238 6.65 -4.06 5.97
C SER A 238 5.63 -5.13 5.61
N THR A 239 5.94 -6.07 4.70
CA THR A 239 5.02 -7.18 4.36
C THR A 239 4.80 -8.12 5.54
N TYR A 240 5.81 -8.39 6.35
CA TYR A 240 5.70 -9.29 7.50
C TYR A 240 4.97 -8.62 8.67
N VAL A 241 5.22 -7.35 8.94
CA VAL A 241 4.41 -6.56 9.90
C VAL A 241 2.95 -6.54 9.45
N TYR A 242 2.68 -6.24 8.17
CA TYR A 242 1.33 -6.26 7.61
C TYR A 242 0.65 -7.63 7.82
N ARG A 243 1.35 -8.72 7.53
CA ARG A 243 0.83 -10.09 7.71
C ARG A 243 0.45 -10.37 9.17
N GLU A 244 1.29 -9.98 10.13
CA GLU A 244 1.01 -10.15 11.56
C GLU A 244 -0.20 -9.31 12.01
N LEU A 245 -0.35 -8.08 11.50
CA LEU A 245 -1.54 -7.26 11.74
C LEU A 245 -2.81 -7.94 11.18
N ARG A 246 -2.74 -8.50 9.97
CA ARG A 246 -3.89 -9.18 9.36
C ARG A 246 -4.30 -10.45 10.09
N LYS A 247 -3.36 -11.25 10.59
CA LYS A 247 -3.64 -12.43 11.45
C LYS A 247 -4.48 -12.03 12.66
N ARG A 248 -4.27 -10.84 13.21
CA ARG A 248 -4.96 -10.29 14.38
C ARG A 248 -6.15 -9.42 14.05
N LYS A 249 -6.50 -9.29 12.78
CA LYS A 249 -7.57 -8.43 12.25
C LYS A 249 -7.40 -6.94 12.60
N VAL A 250 -6.17 -6.51 12.88
CA VAL A 250 -5.83 -5.10 13.08
C VAL A 250 -5.87 -4.41 11.71
N PRO A 251 -6.58 -3.27 11.57
CA PRO A 251 -6.65 -2.55 10.30
C PRO A 251 -5.27 -2.09 9.82
N ALA A 252 -4.96 -2.33 8.54
CA ALA A 252 -3.64 -1.98 8.01
C ALA A 252 -3.68 -1.62 6.53
N GLU A 253 -2.83 -0.67 6.13
CA GLU A 253 -2.49 -0.42 4.73
C GLU A 253 -1.02 -0.69 4.47
N LEU A 254 -0.73 -1.25 3.31
CA LEU A 254 0.62 -1.51 2.82
C LEU A 254 0.75 -0.94 1.41
N HIS A 255 1.69 -0.04 1.24
CA HIS A 255 2.02 0.58 -0.04
C HIS A 255 3.47 0.30 -0.39
N LEU A 256 3.68 -0.56 -1.38
CA LEU A 256 4.99 -0.92 -1.91
C LEU A 256 5.15 -0.27 -3.29
N PHE A 257 6.20 0.50 -3.46
CA PHE A 257 6.44 1.28 -4.68
C PHE A 257 7.55 0.67 -5.53
N ALA A 258 7.26 0.41 -6.80
CA ALA A 258 8.23 -0.14 -7.75
C ALA A 258 9.47 0.76 -7.88
N ASP A 259 10.65 0.14 -7.93
CA ASP A 259 11.95 0.77 -8.21
C ASP A 259 12.37 1.89 -7.24
N ARG A 260 11.66 2.08 -6.13
CA ARG A 260 12.01 3.09 -5.14
C ARG A 260 12.98 2.56 -4.10
N ASN A 261 13.95 3.41 -3.75
CA ASN A 261 14.96 3.16 -2.74
C ASN A 261 14.55 3.72 -1.36
N HIS A 262 15.48 3.68 -0.39
CA HIS A 262 15.25 4.10 0.99
C HIS A 262 14.81 5.56 1.18
N GLY A 263 15.14 6.46 0.27
CA GLY A 263 14.92 7.91 0.41
C GLY A 263 13.71 8.48 -0.33
N PHE A 264 12.74 7.69 -0.73
CA PHE A 264 11.67 8.12 -1.66
C PHE A 264 10.68 9.18 -1.12
N TRP A 265 10.67 9.47 0.17
CA TRP A 265 9.67 10.30 0.88
C TRP A 265 9.68 11.80 0.61
N GLY A 266 10.57 12.33 -0.19
CA GLY A 266 10.58 13.75 -0.43
C GLY A 266 11.92 14.34 -0.85
N GLN A 267 12.86 13.51 -1.15
CA GLN A 267 14.12 13.96 -1.73
C GLN A 267 14.39 13.31 -3.07
N ASP A 268 13.62 13.66 -4.07
CA ASP A 268 14.14 13.68 -5.41
C ASP A 268 15.08 14.88 -5.54
N GLY A 269 16.19 14.84 -4.83
CA GLY A 269 17.27 15.80 -4.99
C GLY A 269 17.93 15.74 -6.37
N LYS A 270 17.33 15.02 -7.32
CA LYS A 270 17.69 14.90 -8.72
C LYS A 270 16.46 14.86 -9.62
N GLY A 271 15.65 15.90 -9.57
CA GLY A 271 15.03 16.43 -10.76
C GLY A 271 13.96 15.63 -11.51
N ASP A 272 13.48 14.48 -11.07
CA ASP A 272 12.31 13.86 -11.70
C ASP A 272 11.02 14.32 -11.01
N LYS A 273 10.50 15.46 -11.46
CA LYS A 273 9.21 16.02 -11.02
C LYS A 273 8.00 15.22 -11.51
N SER A 274 8.22 14.09 -12.17
CA SER A 274 7.17 13.30 -12.82
C SER A 274 6.69 12.11 -12.00
N THR A 275 7.14 11.94 -10.76
CA THR A 275 6.88 10.71 -10.06
C THR A 275 5.63 10.79 -9.22
N ALA A 276 4.71 9.95 -9.58
CA ALA A 276 3.46 9.62 -8.97
C ALA A 276 3.50 9.31 -7.45
N TYR A 277 4.67 9.21 -6.87
CA TYR A 277 4.89 8.88 -5.45
C TYR A 277 4.95 10.09 -4.52
N ASP A 278 4.80 11.31 -5.05
CA ASP A 278 4.57 12.52 -4.23
C ASP A 278 3.26 12.45 -3.44
N ASN A 279 2.39 11.49 -3.80
CA ASN A 279 1.06 11.29 -3.21
C ASN A 279 1.04 10.38 -1.98
N TRP A 280 2.19 9.99 -1.41
CA TRP A 280 2.22 9.17 -0.19
C TRP A 280 1.44 9.82 0.97
N PHE A 281 1.49 11.15 1.05
CA PHE A 281 0.78 11.91 2.08
C PHE A 281 -0.74 11.79 1.92
N ASP A 282 -1.25 11.88 0.70
CA ASP A 282 -2.68 11.70 0.41
C ASP A 282 -3.13 10.29 0.84
N ARG A 283 -2.30 9.25 0.61
CA ARG A 283 -2.60 7.90 1.07
C ARG A 283 -2.57 7.76 2.58
N ALA A 284 -1.66 8.45 3.26
CA ALA A 284 -1.64 8.50 4.71
C ALA A 284 -2.93 9.17 5.26
N LEU A 285 -3.41 10.22 4.62
CA LEU A 285 -4.69 10.85 4.96
C LEU A 285 -5.89 9.94 4.64
N GLU A 286 -5.89 9.27 3.49
CA GLU A 286 -6.92 8.29 3.11
C GLU A 286 -7.06 7.17 4.16
N PHE A 287 -5.93 6.67 4.67
CA PHE A 287 -5.90 5.70 5.77
C PHE A 287 -6.53 6.27 7.04
N LEU A 288 -6.12 7.48 7.46
CA LEU A 288 -6.67 8.12 8.65
C LEU A 288 -8.17 8.37 8.51
N VAL A 289 -8.63 8.88 7.36
CA VAL A 289 -10.06 9.06 7.07
C VAL A 289 -10.79 7.73 7.17
N GLN A 290 -10.24 6.64 6.62
CA GLN A 290 -10.83 5.30 6.70
C GLN A 290 -10.91 4.78 8.16
N LEU A 291 -10.05 5.23 9.05
CA LEU A 291 -10.12 4.95 10.48
C LEU A 291 -11.17 5.80 11.22
N GLY A 292 -11.68 6.88 10.61
CA GLY A 292 -12.52 7.89 11.26
C GLY A 292 -11.71 8.95 11.99
N ILE A 293 -10.53 9.29 11.49
CA ILE A 293 -9.61 10.28 12.05
C ILE A 293 -9.42 11.42 11.03
N PRO A 294 -9.68 12.67 11.40
CA PRO A 294 -10.06 13.18 12.74
C PRO A 294 -11.56 13.08 13.07
N GLY A 295 -12.41 12.75 12.11
CA GLY A 295 -13.86 12.73 12.25
C GLY A 295 -14.51 11.53 11.59
N GLU A 296 -15.84 11.49 11.58
CA GLU A 296 -16.60 10.38 11.01
C GLU A 296 -16.41 10.25 9.50
N LEU A 297 -16.44 9.01 9.03
CA LEU A 297 -16.43 8.69 7.60
C LEU A 297 -17.66 9.30 6.91
N GLN A 298 -17.43 9.93 5.76
CA GLN A 298 -18.51 10.35 4.88
C GLN A 298 -19.33 9.13 4.40
N PRO A 299 -20.63 9.28 4.12
CA PRO A 299 -21.42 8.20 3.51
C PRO A 299 -20.78 7.69 2.22
N GLU A 300 -20.94 6.38 1.98
CA GLU A 300 -20.44 5.78 0.74
C GLU A 300 -21.26 6.23 -0.48
N GLU A 301 -20.57 6.60 -1.54
CA GLU A 301 -21.14 6.87 -2.86
C GLU A 301 -21.05 5.64 -3.76
N ASP A 302 -22.05 5.44 -4.63
CA ASP A 302 -21.95 4.45 -5.70
C ASP A 302 -21.03 4.98 -6.80
N LEU A 303 -19.88 4.33 -6.97
CA LEU A 303 -18.88 4.75 -7.96
C LEU A 303 -19.35 4.55 -9.40
N MET A 304 -20.33 3.66 -9.65
CA MET A 304 -20.96 3.52 -10.96
C MET A 304 -21.76 4.77 -11.34
N GLU A 305 -22.55 5.33 -10.40
CA GLU A 305 -23.30 6.56 -10.64
C GLU A 305 -22.36 7.72 -10.95
N ARG A 306 -21.26 7.86 -10.19
CA ARG A 306 -20.23 8.86 -10.44
C ARG A 306 -19.63 8.79 -11.84
N TYR A 307 -19.41 7.58 -12.35
CA TYR A 307 -18.85 7.37 -13.68
C TYR A 307 -19.92 7.21 -14.78
N ALA A 308 -21.17 6.86 -14.44
CA ALA A 308 -22.26 6.71 -15.40
C ALA A 308 -22.78 8.02 -15.95
N ALA A 309 -22.73 9.12 -15.19
CA ALA A 309 -23.31 10.41 -15.56
C ALA A 309 -22.83 11.01 -16.91
N ASN A 310 -21.84 10.40 -17.57
CA ASN A 310 -21.28 10.83 -18.84
C ASN A 310 -21.01 9.63 -19.80
N PHE A 311 -21.71 8.52 -19.65
CA PHE A 311 -21.55 7.39 -20.58
C PHE A 311 -22.05 7.75 -21.98
N HIS A 312 -21.12 7.73 -22.94
CA HIS A 312 -21.47 7.81 -24.36
C HIS A 312 -21.93 6.43 -24.87
N ASP A 313 -22.93 6.48 -25.72
CA ASP A 313 -23.72 5.44 -26.36
C ASP A 313 -22.93 4.16 -26.70
N PRO A 314 -23.31 3.01 -26.13
CA PRO A 314 -22.76 1.69 -26.50
C PRO A 314 -23.02 1.27 -27.96
N ALA A 315 -23.92 1.94 -28.67
CA ALA A 315 -24.26 1.61 -30.06
C ALA A 315 -23.10 1.80 -31.07
N LYS A 316 -21.98 2.37 -30.63
CA LYS A 316 -20.80 2.61 -31.49
C LYS A 316 -19.74 1.51 -31.48
N TYR A 317 -19.89 0.49 -30.64
CA TYR A 317 -18.83 -0.51 -30.47
C TYR A 317 -19.17 -1.82 -31.15
N VAL A 318 -18.32 -2.22 -32.07
CA VAL A 318 -18.47 -3.50 -32.78
C VAL A 318 -17.91 -4.61 -31.91
N LYS A 319 -18.76 -5.61 -31.64
CA LYS A 319 -18.33 -6.85 -30.99
C LYS A 319 -17.56 -7.69 -31.97
N GLU A 320 -16.37 -8.09 -31.55
CA GLU A 320 -15.51 -8.99 -32.33
C GLU A 320 -15.36 -10.31 -31.57
N GLU A 321 -15.88 -11.41 -32.15
CA GLU A 321 -15.75 -12.74 -31.58
C GLU A 321 -14.30 -13.18 -31.54
N LEU A 322 -13.87 -13.84 -30.46
CA LEU A 322 -12.48 -14.28 -30.29
C LEU A 322 -12.11 -15.45 -31.22
N TRP A 323 -13.06 -16.31 -31.51
CA TRP A 323 -12.80 -17.58 -32.20
C TRP A 323 -13.54 -17.65 -33.54
N PRO A 324 -12.93 -18.23 -34.56
CA PRO A 324 -13.67 -18.57 -35.78
C PRO A 324 -14.83 -19.51 -35.45
N LYS A 325 -15.93 -19.37 -36.15
CA LYS A 325 -17.13 -20.19 -35.97
C LYS A 325 -16.83 -21.68 -35.96
N GLY A 326 -17.23 -22.37 -34.91
CA GLY A 326 -17.04 -23.80 -34.72
C GLY A 326 -15.62 -24.25 -34.36
N LYS A 327 -14.68 -23.31 -34.09
CA LYS A 327 -13.28 -23.63 -33.75
C LYS A 327 -12.88 -23.21 -32.35
N THR A 328 -13.84 -22.92 -31.49
CA THR A 328 -13.57 -22.54 -30.07
C THR A 328 -13.07 -23.77 -29.30
N PRO A 329 -11.83 -23.77 -28.76
CA PRO A 329 -11.30 -24.91 -28.01
C PRO A 329 -12.14 -25.20 -26.77
N ASP A 330 -12.33 -26.46 -26.42
CA ASP A 330 -13.05 -26.92 -25.22
C ASP A 330 -14.41 -26.23 -24.96
N PHE A 331 -15.10 -25.83 -26.06
CA PHE A 331 -16.38 -25.15 -25.97
C PHE A 331 -17.45 -26.06 -25.33
N GLN A 332 -18.20 -25.51 -24.39
CA GLN A 332 -19.32 -26.19 -23.75
C GLN A 332 -20.61 -25.42 -24.02
N GLU A 333 -21.68 -26.13 -24.35
CA GLU A 333 -22.95 -25.58 -24.83
C GLU A 333 -23.56 -24.48 -23.92
N LYS A 334 -23.32 -24.57 -22.60
CA LYS A 334 -23.83 -23.57 -21.63
C LYS A 334 -22.99 -22.29 -21.58
N GLN A 335 -21.87 -22.24 -22.25
CA GLN A 335 -20.98 -21.07 -22.24
C GLN A 335 -21.42 -20.00 -23.24
N ASN A 336 -21.23 -18.73 -22.86
CA ASN A 336 -21.40 -17.62 -23.80
C ASN A 336 -20.32 -17.65 -24.91
N VAL A 337 -20.62 -17.04 -26.04
CA VAL A 337 -19.63 -16.75 -27.08
C VAL A 337 -18.71 -15.63 -26.58
N PRO A 338 -17.39 -15.84 -26.51
CA PRO A 338 -16.44 -14.83 -26.06
C PRO A 338 -16.18 -13.78 -27.13
N TYR A 339 -16.07 -12.51 -26.71
CA TYR A 339 -15.83 -11.39 -27.63
C TYR A 339 -15.05 -10.26 -26.98
N ILE A 340 -14.56 -9.34 -27.81
CA ILE A 340 -13.95 -8.08 -27.39
C ILE A 340 -14.69 -6.88 -27.97
N GLU A 341 -14.53 -5.73 -27.31
CA GLU A 341 -14.98 -4.43 -27.79
C GLU A 341 -13.85 -3.42 -27.65
N TRP A 342 -13.65 -2.60 -28.71
CA TRP A 342 -12.59 -1.60 -28.76
C TRP A 342 -13.12 -0.21 -28.38
N TYR A 343 -12.42 0.47 -27.50
CA TYR A 343 -12.70 1.82 -27.05
C TYR A 343 -11.48 2.71 -27.30
N ILE A 344 -11.44 3.36 -28.45
CA ILE A 344 -10.33 4.23 -28.84
C ILE A 344 -10.77 5.68 -28.68
N PRO A 345 -10.17 6.44 -27.75
CA PRO A 345 -10.56 7.81 -27.52
C PRO A 345 -10.10 8.72 -28.67
N SER A 346 -10.89 9.76 -28.98
CA SER A 346 -10.52 10.75 -30.00
C SER A 346 -9.28 11.57 -29.65
N ASN A 347 -8.99 11.68 -28.34
CA ASN A 347 -7.81 12.34 -27.78
C ASN A 347 -6.70 11.35 -27.44
N LEU A 348 -6.42 10.36 -28.28
CA LEU A 348 -5.38 9.38 -28.03
C LEU A 348 -4.03 10.05 -27.74
N THR A 349 -3.52 9.89 -26.51
CA THR A 349 -2.26 10.50 -26.05
C THR A 349 -1.13 9.50 -25.93
N THR A 350 -1.44 8.20 -25.92
CA THR A 350 -0.46 7.12 -25.84
C THR A 350 -0.79 6.02 -26.86
N LYS A 351 0.24 5.36 -27.37
CA LYS A 351 0.06 4.19 -28.25
C LYS A 351 -0.19 2.88 -27.49
N ALA A 352 -0.31 2.95 -26.16
CA ALA A 352 -0.58 1.79 -25.32
C ALA A 352 -2.06 1.39 -25.34
N VAL A 353 -2.35 0.12 -25.12
CA VAL A 353 -3.71 -0.41 -25.01
C VAL A 353 -3.87 -1.25 -23.75
N GLN A 354 -4.96 -1.01 -23.02
CA GLN A 354 -5.31 -1.77 -21.81
C GLN A 354 -6.48 -2.71 -22.11
N ILE A 355 -6.27 -4.01 -21.99
CA ILE A 355 -7.35 -5.00 -22.01
C ILE A 355 -7.93 -5.10 -20.59
N ILE A 356 -9.26 -4.99 -20.45
CA ILE A 356 -9.95 -5.02 -19.15
C ILE A 356 -11.05 -6.07 -19.17
N TYR A 357 -11.17 -6.83 -18.08
CA TYR A 357 -12.21 -7.82 -17.89
C TYR A 357 -12.59 -7.95 -16.41
N SER A 358 -13.85 -8.34 -16.13
CA SER A 358 -14.36 -8.47 -14.77
C SER A 358 -14.02 -9.83 -14.14
N GLY A 359 -14.30 -9.94 -12.85
CA GLY A 359 -14.28 -11.17 -12.08
C GLY A 359 -15.53 -12.03 -12.30
N GLY A 360 -16.17 -12.43 -11.17
CA GLY A 360 -17.40 -13.23 -11.16
C GLY A 360 -17.17 -14.74 -10.99
N SER A 361 -16.10 -15.13 -10.30
CA SER A 361 -15.77 -16.53 -9.93
C SER A 361 -15.70 -17.49 -11.14
N TYR A 362 -15.44 -16.97 -12.34
CA TYR A 362 -15.57 -17.67 -13.63
C TYR A 362 -16.99 -18.19 -13.92
N MET A 363 -17.99 -17.78 -13.14
CA MET A 363 -19.40 -18.18 -13.35
C MET A 363 -20.17 -17.17 -14.20
N GLY A 364 -19.75 -15.91 -14.17
CA GLY A 364 -20.27 -14.82 -14.99
C GLY A 364 -19.23 -13.72 -15.12
N ASN A 365 -19.37 -12.86 -16.12
CA ASN A 365 -18.61 -11.64 -16.25
C ASN A 365 -19.42 -10.57 -16.97
N SER A 366 -19.07 -9.30 -16.77
CA SER A 366 -19.75 -8.17 -17.37
C SER A 366 -18.74 -7.13 -17.86
N PRO A 367 -18.63 -6.88 -19.17
CA PRO A 367 -17.76 -5.83 -19.71
C PRO A 367 -18.25 -4.41 -19.36
N ASP A 368 -19.48 -4.24 -18.89
CA ASP A 368 -20.06 -2.97 -18.47
C ASP A 368 -20.34 -2.90 -16.95
N GLY A 369 -19.84 -3.86 -16.20
CA GLY A 369 -19.99 -3.90 -14.74
C GLY A 369 -19.06 -2.91 -14.01
N PHE A 370 -19.31 -2.75 -12.71
CA PHE A 370 -18.57 -1.84 -11.83
C PHE A 370 -17.05 -2.13 -11.75
N GLU A 371 -16.61 -3.31 -12.14
CA GLU A 371 -15.20 -3.70 -12.19
C GLU A 371 -14.51 -3.24 -13.49
N VAL A 372 -15.26 -2.95 -14.53
CA VAL A 372 -14.73 -2.64 -15.88
C VAL A 372 -15.03 -1.20 -16.29
N ALA A 373 -16.29 -0.79 -16.21
CA ALA A 373 -16.75 0.47 -16.78
C ALA A 373 -16.05 1.72 -16.19
N PRO A 374 -15.83 1.86 -14.86
CA PRO A 374 -15.11 2.99 -14.31
C PRO A 374 -13.66 3.07 -14.79
N ALA A 375 -12.96 1.94 -14.85
CA ALA A 375 -11.58 1.89 -15.30
C ALA A 375 -11.46 2.18 -16.81
N ARG A 376 -12.33 1.59 -17.63
CA ARG A 376 -12.42 1.86 -19.06
C ARG A 376 -12.56 3.36 -19.32
N ARG A 377 -13.52 4.00 -18.66
CA ARG A 377 -13.78 5.41 -18.81
C ARG A 377 -12.59 6.26 -18.35
N PHE A 378 -12.10 6.01 -17.15
CA PHE A 378 -10.97 6.76 -16.61
C PHE A 378 -9.75 6.73 -17.55
N LEU A 379 -9.39 5.55 -18.08
CA LEU A 379 -8.26 5.42 -19.01
C LEU A 379 -8.52 6.09 -20.36
N ASN A 380 -9.75 5.99 -20.90
CA ASN A 380 -10.11 6.69 -22.12
C ASN A 380 -10.07 8.23 -21.95
N GLU A 381 -10.53 8.77 -20.82
CA GLU A 381 -10.42 10.20 -20.51
C GLU A 381 -8.96 10.67 -20.43
N LYS A 382 -8.05 9.76 -20.00
CA LYS A 382 -6.59 9.98 -20.01
C LYS A 382 -5.95 9.79 -21.39
N GLY A 383 -6.72 9.48 -22.44
CA GLY A 383 -6.23 9.29 -23.79
C GLY A 383 -5.59 7.94 -24.08
N MET A 384 -5.90 6.90 -23.29
CA MET A 384 -5.45 5.53 -23.51
C MET A 384 -6.54 4.70 -24.19
N ALA A 385 -6.18 3.90 -25.19
CA ALA A 385 -7.08 2.93 -25.78
C ALA A 385 -7.38 1.79 -24.80
N VAL A 386 -8.64 1.34 -24.80
CA VAL A 386 -9.11 0.22 -23.97
C VAL A 386 -9.78 -0.83 -24.84
N VAL A 387 -9.57 -2.09 -24.51
CA VAL A 387 -10.32 -3.23 -25.04
C VAL A 387 -11.02 -3.91 -23.86
N THR A 388 -12.33 -4.08 -23.93
CA THR A 388 -13.02 -4.93 -22.95
C THR A 388 -13.12 -6.35 -23.49
N MET A 389 -12.97 -7.34 -22.62
CA MET A 389 -13.09 -8.74 -22.98
C MET A 389 -14.19 -9.42 -22.18
N LYS A 390 -15.11 -10.05 -22.89
CA LYS A 390 -16.05 -11.03 -22.32
C LYS A 390 -15.51 -12.43 -22.59
N TYR A 391 -14.89 -13.06 -21.59
CA TYR A 391 -14.44 -14.45 -21.69
C TYR A 391 -15.58 -15.44 -21.45
N ARG A 392 -15.36 -16.71 -21.77
CA ARG A 392 -16.37 -17.76 -21.60
C ARG A 392 -16.75 -17.98 -20.13
N THR A 393 -18.04 -17.93 -19.87
CA THR A 393 -18.68 -18.28 -18.59
C THR A 393 -19.97 -19.04 -18.87
N PRO A 394 -20.43 -19.92 -17.96
CA PRO A 394 -19.80 -20.33 -16.71
C PRO A 394 -18.48 -21.09 -16.94
N ARG A 395 -17.68 -21.25 -15.87
CA ARG A 395 -16.45 -22.06 -15.88
C ARG A 395 -16.71 -23.47 -16.43
N PRO A 396 -15.71 -24.10 -17.06
CA PRO A 396 -15.90 -25.44 -17.63
C PRO A 396 -16.19 -26.48 -16.53
N ALA A 397 -16.86 -27.55 -16.92
CA ALA A 397 -17.03 -28.74 -16.08
C ALA A 397 -15.70 -29.53 -15.95
N ALA A 398 -15.59 -30.31 -14.88
CA ALA A 398 -14.50 -31.27 -14.74
C ALA A 398 -14.38 -32.19 -15.98
N PRO A 399 -13.18 -32.63 -16.37
CA PRO A 399 -11.92 -32.51 -15.61
C PRO A 399 -11.15 -31.20 -15.82
N LEU A 400 -11.67 -30.26 -16.62
CA LEU A 400 -10.98 -29.01 -16.89
C LEU A 400 -10.92 -28.15 -15.62
N ALA A 401 -9.79 -27.45 -15.44
CA ALA A 401 -9.65 -26.48 -14.36
C ALA A 401 -10.60 -25.28 -14.57
N LYS A 402 -11.07 -24.69 -13.48
CA LYS A 402 -12.05 -23.59 -13.52
C LYS A 402 -11.66 -22.39 -14.40
N HIS A 403 -10.37 -22.16 -14.60
CA HIS A 403 -9.83 -21.05 -15.40
C HIS A 403 -9.56 -21.42 -16.87
N THR A 404 -9.60 -22.72 -17.24
CA THR A 404 -9.08 -23.21 -18.54
C THR A 404 -9.65 -22.44 -19.72
N THR A 405 -10.97 -22.37 -19.86
CA THR A 405 -11.60 -21.72 -21.03
C THR A 405 -11.39 -20.20 -21.03
N ALA A 406 -11.42 -19.56 -19.86
CA ALA A 406 -11.11 -18.14 -19.74
C ALA A 406 -9.63 -17.83 -20.07
N TRP A 407 -8.73 -18.74 -19.71
CA TRP A 407 -7.30 -18.62 -20.04
C TRP A 407 -7.04 -18.73 -21.55
N GLN A 408 -7.71 -19.66 -22.24
CA GLN A 408 -7.68 -19.76 -23.69
C GLN A 408 -8.16 -18.47 -24.36
N ASP A 409 -9.27 -17.92 -23.87
CA ASP A 409 -9.86 -16.69 -24.38
C ASP A 409 -8.94 -15.48 -24.19
N LEU A 410 -8.26 -15.37 -23.03
CA LEU A 410 -7.31 -14.28 -22.77
C LEU A 410 -6.11 -14.37 -23.71
N GLN A 411 -5.50 -15.54 -23.88
CA GLN A 411 -4.39 -15.71 -24.84
C GLN A 411 -4.81 -15.32 -26.24
N ARG A 412 -6.00 -15.73 -26.67
CA ARG A 412 -6.56 -15.38 -27.98
C ARG A 412 -6.83 -13.89 -28.12
N CYS A 413 -7.42 -13.27 -27.09
CA CYS A 413 -7.68 -11.84 -27.04
C CYS A 413 -6.38 -11.02 -27.22
N ILE A 414 -5.32 -11.33 -26.48
CA ILE A 414 -4.03 -10.64 -26.59
C ILE A 414 -3.48 -10.74 -28.01
N ARG A 415 -3.58 -11.91 -28.65
CA ARG A 415 -3.12 -12.12 -30.04
C ARG A 415 -3.91 -11.27 -31.03
N ILE A 416 -5.24 -11.21 -30.90
CA ILE A 416 -6.10 -10.36 -31.74
C ILE A 416 -5.73 -8.89 -31.56
N VAL A 417 -5.63 -8.43 -30.31
CA VAL A 417 -5.27 -7.04 -29.99
C VAL A 417 -3.91 -6.69 -30.59
N ARG A 418 -2.92 -7.55 -30.42
CA ARG A 418 -1.58 -7.35 -30.98
C ARG A 418 -1.58 -7.30 -32.50
N SER A 419 -2.31 -8.19 -33.16
CA SER A 419 -2.37 -8.23 -34.65
C SER A 419 -3.01 -6.99 -35.26
N LYS A 420 -3.95 -6.36 -34.55
CA LYS A 420 -4.71 -5.19 -35.01
C LYS A 420 -4.22 -3.85 -34.45
N ALA A 421 -3.26 -3.84 -33.55
CA ALA A 421 -2.80 -2.64 -32.88
C ALA A 421 -2.30 -1.58 -33.88
N ALA A 422 -1.42 -1.96 -34.80
CA ALA A 422 -0.84 -1.01 -35.77
C ALA A 422 -1.91 -0.37 -36.67
N GLU A 423 -2.88 -1.15 -37.15
CA GLU A 423 -4.03 -0.66 -37.94
C GLU A 423 -4.83 0.43 -37.19
N LYS A 424 -4.87 0.33 -35.86
CA LYS A 424 -5.59 1.26 -34.98
C LYS A 424 -4.72 2.39 -34.43
N GLY A 425 -3.50 2.57 -34.97
CA GLY A 425 -2.57 3.60 -34.50
C GLY A 425 -1.89 3.29 -33.15
N LEU A 426 -1.97 2.03 -32.69
CA LEU A 426 -1.42 1.57 -31.41
C LEU A 426 -0.13 0.77 -31.63
N ASP A 427 0.66 0.63 -30.57
CA ASP A 427 1.90 -0.18 -30.59
C ASP A 427 1.60 -1.63 -30.15
N PRO A 428 1.85 -2.64 -31.02
CA PRO A 428 1.65 -4.05 -30.68
C PRO A 428 2.52 -4.55 -29.52
N ASN A 429 3.55 -3.80 -29.13
CA ASN A 429 4.43 -4.10 -28.01
C ASN A 429 4.09 -3.30 -26.73
N ARG A 430 2.94 -2.63 -26.70
CA ARG A 430 2.48 -1.85 -25.53
C ARG A 430 1.06 -2.25 -25.12
N ILE A 431 0.92 -3.51 -24.71
CA ILE A 431 -0.34 -4.12 -24.32
C ILE A 431 -0.29 -4.47 -22.84
N GLY A 432 -1.26 -4.00 -22.07
CA GLY A 432 -1.49 -4.38 -20.68
C GLY A 432 -2.81 -5.11 -20.47
N ILE A 433 -2.90 -5.85 -19.38
CA ILE A 433 -4.12 -6.55 -18.97
C ILE A 433 -4.54 -6.14 -17.57
N MET A 434 -5.83 -6.09 -17.32
CA MET A 434 -6.42 -5.72 -16.04
C MET A 434 -7.64 -6.59 -15.74
N GLY A 435 -7.70 -7.11 -14.51
CA GLY A 435 -8.85 -7.86 -14.05
C GLY A 435 -9.04 -7.83 -12.55
N SER A 436 -10.29 -8.05 -12.12
CA SER A 436 -10.70 -8.07 -10.71
C SER A 436 -11.10 -9.48 -10.28
N SER A 437 -10.88 -9.84 -9.02
CA SER A 437 -11.33 -11.12 -8.45
C SER A 437 -10.81 -12.34 -9.25
N ALA A 438 -11.68 -13.18 -9.79
CA ALA A 438 -11.30 -14.25 -10.73
C ALA A 438 -10.60 -13.70 -11.98
N GLY A 439 -10.97 -12.49 -12.45
CA GLY A 439 -10.24 -11.75 -13.48
C GLY A 439 -8.85 -11.34 -13.02
N GLY A 440 -8.66 -11.01 -11.75
CA GLY A 440 -7.34 -10.75 -11.15
C GLY A 440 -6.45 -12.01 -11.16
N HIS A 441 -7.00 -13.17 -10.87
CA HIS A 441 -6.32 -14.46 -11.06
C HIS A 441 -5.91 -14.68 -12.54
N LEU A 442 -6.85 -14.44 -13.44
CA LEU A 442 -6.59 -14.55 -14.89
C LEU A 442 -5.50 -13.56 -15.35
N THR A 443 -5.46 -12.36 -14.74
CA THR A 443 -4.39 -11.38 -14.99
C THR A 443 -3.04 -11.91 -14.52
N LEU A 444 -2.96 -12.50 -13.32
CA LEU A 444 -1.73 -13.15 -12.86
C LEU A 444 -1.27 -14.24 -13.85
N MET A 445 -2.17 -15.09 -14.33
CA MET A 445 -1.82 -16.08 -15.37
C MET A 445 -1.28 -15.40 -16.64
N GLY A 446 -1.93 -14.35 -17.12
CA GLY A 446 -1.52 -13.64 -18.33
C GLY A 446 -0.15 -12.98 -18.21
N VAL A 447 0.19 -12.49 -17.02
CA VAL A 447 1.48 -11.85 -16.72
C VAL A 447 2.60 -12.87 -16.51
N THR A 448 2.31 -14.00 -15.84
CA THR A 448 3.35 -14.92 -15.34
C THR A 448 3.53 -16.18 -16.17
N SER A 449 2.58 -16.51 -17.05
CA SER A 449 2.51 -17.82 -17.72
C SER A 449 2.24 -17.71 -19.22
N SER A 450 2.72 -16.63 -19.85
CA SER A 450 2.45 -16.35 -21.27
C SER A 450 2.98 -17.43 -22.23
N ARG A 451 4.03 -18.14 -21.84
CA ARG A 451 4.63 -19.24 -22.61
C ARG A 451 3.89 -20.57 -22.45
N SER A 452 2.99 -20.68 -21.47
CA SER A 452 2.20 -21.88 -21.26
C SER A 452 1.04 -21.92 -22.26
N LYS A 453 1.06 -22.86 -23.19
CA LYS A 453 -0.01 -23.05 -24.17
C LYS A 453 -1.25 -23.64 -23.50
N SER A 454 -2.38 -22.96 -23.63
CA SER A 454 -3.67 -23.41 -23.09
C SER A 454 -4.53 -24.15 -24.12
N TYR A 455 -4.17 -24.09 -25.40
CA TYR A 455 -4.89 -24.77 -26.50
C TYR A 455 -3.96 -25.02 -27.71
N LEU A 456 -4.40 -25.90 -28.61
CA LEU A 456 -3.72 -26.14 -29.88
C LEU A 456 -4.02 -25.02 -30.89
N ASN A 457 -3.07 -24.69 -31.75
CA ASN A 457 -3.25 -23.64 -32.76
C ASN A 457 -4.49 -23.89 -33.63
N VAL A 458 -5.36 -22.88 -33.71
CA VAL A 458 -6.60 -22.88 -34.49
C VAL A 458 -6.39 -22.26 -35.89
N ASP A 459 -5.57 -21.19 -35.91
CA ASP A 459 -5.22 -20.44 -37.13
C ASP A 459 -3.86 -19.72 -36.97
N ASP A 460 -3.52 -18.85 -37.93
CA ASP A 460 -2.23 -18.15 -37.96
C ASP A 460 -2.07 -17.11 -36.81
N LEU A 461 -3.17 -16.58 -36.24
CA LEU A 461 -3.08 -15.71 -35.09
C LEU A 461 -2.43 -16.38 -33.88
N ASP A 462 -2.54 -17.70 -33.77
CA ASP A 462 -1.99 -18.44 -32.63
C ASP A 462 -0.46 -18.63 -32.69
N LYS A 463 0.17 -18.18 -33.78
CA LYS A 463 1.62 -18.05 -33.91
C LYS A 463 2.14 -16.73 -33.30
N ILE A 464 1.25 -15.74 -33.08
CA ILE A 464 1.58 -14.44 -32.46
C ILE A 464 1.82 -14.64 -30.97
N PRO A 465 2.86 -14.03 -30.37
CA PRO A 465 3.07 -14.06 -28.91
C PRO A 465 1.90 -13.48 -28.13
N CYS A 466 1.60 -14.05 -26.95
CA CYS A 466 0.54 -13.55 -26.06
C CYS A 466 1.08 -13.00 -24.70
N ASN A 467 2.37 -12.70 -24.63
CA ASN A 467 2.94 -11.97 -23.51
C ASN A 467 2.42 -10.52 -23.48
N VAL A 468 2.44 -9.91 -22.31
CA VAL A 468 2.01 -8.51 -22.10
C VAL A 468 3.13 -7.72 -21.44
N GLN A 469 3.01 -6.39 -21.41
CA GLN A 469 4.06 -5.52 -20.90
C GLN A 469 3.79 -5.03 -19.47
N TRP A 470 2.55 -5.09 -19.01
CA TRP A 470 2.18 -4.82 -17.62
C TRP A 470 0.84 -5.48 -17.26
N GLY A 471 0.62 -5.64 -15.95
CA GLY A 471 -0.62 -6.14 -15.40
C GLY A 471 -1.20 -5.25 -14.30
N VAL A 472 -2.52 -5.29 -14.15
CA VAL A 472 -3.25 -4.64 -13.06
C VAL A 472 -4.14 -5.69 -12.39
N GLY A 473 -3.77 -6.12 -11.19
CA GLY A 473 -4.50 -7.13 -10.41
C GLY A 473 -5.31 -6.48 -9.30
N ILE A 474 -6.64 -6.49 -9.43
CA ILE A 474 -7.53 -5.94 -8.43
C ILE A 474 -8.12 -7.08 -7.60
N TYR A 475 -7.82 -7.09 -6.31
CA TYR A 475 -8.19 -8.16 -5.36
C TYR A 475 -8.23 -9.56 -6.00
N PRO A 476 -7.09 -10.06 -6.57
CA PRO A 476 -7.07 -11.37 -7.20
C PRO A 476 -7.54 -12.44 -6.21
N ALA A 477 -8.50 -13.27 -6.64
CA ALA A 477 -8.95 -14.44 -5.92
C ALA A 477 -8.24 -15.69 -6.44
N TYR A 478 -8.35 -16.82 -5.74
CA TYR A 478 -7.83 -18.13 -6.17
C TYR A 478 -6.31 -18.21 -6.39
N ALA A 479 -5.53 -17.20 -6.00
CA ALA A 479 -4.08 -17.20 -6.23
C ALA A 479 -3.28 -18.01 -5.19
N LEU A 480 -3.93 -18.43 -4.10
CA LEU A 480 -3.28 -19.18 -3.02
C LEU A 480 -3.88 -20.58 -2.84
N THR A 481 -3.05 -21.50 -2.37
CA THR A 481 -3.46 -22.76 -1.75
C THR A 481 -3.41 -22.62 -0.22
N ASP A 482 -4.29 -23.32 0.47
CA ASP A 482 -4.33 -23.41 1.93
C ASP A 482 -3.47 -24.59 2.47
N GLY A 483 -2.50 -25.04 1.68
CA GLY A 483 -1.74 -26.26 1.96
C GLY A 483 -2.46 -27.55 1.55
N ALA A 484 -3.75 -27.47 1.20
CA ALA A 484 -4.56 -28.61 0.75
C ALA A 484 -4.75 -28.69 -0.75
N GLU A 485 -3.99 -27.91 -1.54
CA GLU A 485 -4.03 -27.84 -3.00
C GLU A 485 -5.40 -27.47 -3.61
N LYS A 486 -6.30 -26.90 -2.82
CA LYS A 486 -7.64 -26.57 -3.28
C LYS A 486 -7.73 -25.29 -4.12
N GLY A 487 -6.65 -24.54 -4.26
CA GLY A 487 -6.56 -23.33 -5.12
C GLY A 487 -7.59 -22.25 -4.75
N ASN A 488 -8.04 -22.25 -3.50
CA ASN A 488 -9.08 -21.36 -3.01
C ASN A 488 -8.91 -21.15 -1.51
N THR A 489 -8.38 -20.01 -1.11
CA THR A 489 -8.29 -19.69 0.30
C THR A 489 -8.92 -18.35 0.59
N THR A 490 -9.91 -18.39 1.44
CA THR A 490 -10.45 -17.23 2.15
C THR A 490 -9.65 -16.92 3.41
N GLY A 491 -8.80 -17.87 3.86
CA GLY A 491 -8.00 -17.78 5.07
C GLY A 491 -6.49 -17.51 4.87
N GLY A 492 -6.06 -17.08 3.69
CA GLY A 492 -4.66 -17.00 3.27
C GLY A 492 -3.72 -16.08 4.05
N ASN A 493 -4.11 -15.63 5.24
CA ASN A 493 -3.22 -14.85 6.12
C ASN A 493 -2.22 -15.73 6.88
N ASP A 494 -2.33 -17.05 6.82
CA ASP A 494 -1.35 -17.94 7.44
C ASP A 494 -0.09 -18.12 6.58
N ASP A 495 0.98 -18.59 7.20
CA ASP A 495 2.28 -18.77 6.57
C ASP A 495 2.32 -20.01 5.66
N SER A 496 1.37 -20.94 5.80
CA SER A 496 1.31 -22.18 5.03
C SER A 496 0.77 -21.98 3.61
N ALA A 497 -0.03 -20.94 3.39
CA ALA A 497 -0.59 -20.66 2.07
C ALA A 497 0.52 -20.41 1.03
N ARG A 498 0.41 -21.04 -0.13
CA ARG A 498 1.35 -20.95 -1.26
C ARG A 498 0.62 -20.43 -2.49
N LEU A 499 1.36 -19.86 -3.42
CA LEU A 499 0.83 -19.56 -4.74
C LEU A 499 0.43 -20.85 -5.45
N VAL A 500 -0.68 -20.81 -6.18
CA VAL A 500 -1.14 -21.94 -7.00
C VAL A 500 -0.15 -22.25 -8.14
N PRO A 501 -0.02 -23.53 -8.53
CA PRO A 501 1.03 -23.95 -9.47
C PRO A 501 0.83 -23.47 -10.92
N GLU A 502 -0.35 -22.98 -11.29
CA GLU A 502 -0.62 -22.45 -12.61
C GLU A 502 0.13 -21.15 -12.93
N PHE A 503 0.73 -20.48 -11.94
CA PHE A 503 1.59 -19.32 -12.16
C PHE A 503 3.03 -19.79 -12.42
N ALA A 504 3.41 -19.87 -13.70
CA ALA A 504 4.71 -20.40 -14.09
C ALA A 504 5.87 -19.43 -13.84
N PHE A 505 5.60 -18.14 -13.68
CA PHE A 505 6.62 -17.09 -13.54
C PHE A 505 7.72 -17.23 -14.59
N ASP A 506 7.31 -17.25 -15.85
CA ASP A 506 8.20 -17.42 -17.00
C ASP A 506 9.07 -16.17 -17.26
N PRO A 507 10.09 -16.24 -18.16
CA PRO A 507 10.96 -15.11 -18.47
C PRO A 507 10.25 -13.87 -19.07
N ASP A 508 9.00 -14.01 -19.51
CA ASP A 508 8.19 -12.88 -20.00
C ASP A 508 7.33 -12.23 -18.90
N THR A 509 7.47 -12.69 -17.65
CA THR A 509 6.79 -12.08 -16.49
C THR A 509 7.09 -10.59 -16.42
N CYS A 510 6.05 -9.76 -16.42
CA CYS A 510 6.17 -8.31 -16.51
C CYS A 510 5.70 -7.60 -15.23
N PRO A 511 6.02 -6.30 -15.05
CA PRO A 511 5.59 -5.51 -13.89
C PRO A 511 4.08 -5.49 -13.70
N MET A 512 3.64 -5.50 -12.44
CA MET A 512 2.23 -5.40 -12.06
C MET A 512 2.00 -4.35 -10.97
N VAL A 513 0.79 -3.79 -10.96
CA VAL A 513 0.23 -3.13 -9.78
C VAL A 513 -0.90 -3.97 -9.20
N PHE A 514 -0.89 -4.13 -7.88
CA PHE A 514 -1.93 -4.80 -7.12
C PHE A 514 -2.69 -3.82 -6.25
N ILE A 515 -4.03 -3.92 -6.21
CA ILE A 515 -4.86 -3.18 -5.26
C ILE A 515 -5.81 -4.18 -4.59
N HIS A 516 -5.81 -4.23 -3.25
CA HIS A 516 -6.55 -5.23 -2.49
C HIS A 516 -7.14 -4.64 -1.21
N GLY A 517 -8.35 -5.04 -0.83
CA GLY A 517 -8.91 -4.69 0.47
C GLY A 517 -8.27 -5.52 1.59
N ASP A 518 -7.88 -4.90 2.70
CA ASP A 518 -7.27 -5.62 3.82
C ASP A 518 -8.22 -6.59 4.53
N SER A 519 -9.52 -6.28 4.48
CA SER A 519 -10.60 -7.07 5.10
C SER A 519 -11.34 -7.95 4.09
N ASP A 520 -10.76 -8.17 2.92
CA ASP A 520 -11.30 -9.03 1.88
C ASP A 520 -11.33 -10.50 2.34
N GLY A 521 -12.45 -11.17 2.09
CA GLY A 521 -12.57 -12.61 2.35
C GLY A 521 -11.61 -13.46 1.50
N TRP A 522 -11.22 -12.98 0.31
CA TRP A 522 -10.13 -13.52 -0.50
C TRP A 522 -8.81 -12.87 -0.11
N ALA A 523 -8.33 -13.13 1.06
CA ALA A 523 -7.22 -12.48 1.74
C ALA A 523 -6.24 -11.68 0.86
N ALA A 524 -5.89 -10.47 1.28
CA ALA A 524 -4.92 -9.62 0.56
C ALA A 524 -3.56 -10.30 0.35
N MET A 525 -3.30 -11.37 1.08
CA MET A 525 -2.12 -12.22 0.90
C MET A 525 -2.03 -12.86 -0.50
N ASN A 526 -3.15 -12.97 -1.26
CA ASN A 526 -3.10 -13.32 -2.69
C ASN A 526 -2.20 -12.34 -3.47
N SER A 527 -2.36 -11.04 -3.24
CA SER A 527 -1.56 -10.01 -3.88
C SER A 527 -0.15 -9.90 -3.28
N VAL A 528 -0.03 -9.98 -1.95
CA VAL A 528 1.27 -9.85 -1.25
C VAL A 528 2.23 -10.96 -1.68
N LYS A 529 1.81 -12.23 -1.66
CA LYS A 529 2.67 -13.36 -2.04
C LYS A 529 3.01 -13.36 -3.54
N ALA A 530 2.08 -12.93 -4.40
CA ALA A 530 2.38 -12.76 -5.82
C ALA A 530 3.44 -11.66 -6.02
N TRP A 531 3.30 -10.52 -5.36
CA TRP A 531 4.28 -9.45 -5.38
C TRP A 531 5.65 -9.90 -4.86
N GLU A 532 5.69 -10.62 -3.73
CA GLU A 532 6.93 -11.18 -3.17
C GLU A 532 7.63 -12.12 -4.16
N GLN A 533 6.87 -12.98 -4.84
CA GLN A 533 7.44 -13.90 -5.84
C GLN A 533 7.99 -13.16 -7.06
N MET A 534 7.26 -12.16 -7.58
CA MET A 534 7.75 -11.33 -8.68
C MET A 534 9.04 -10.62 -8.30
N ARG A 535 9.10 -10.05 -7.09
CA ARG A 535 10.30 -9.38 -6.57
C ARG A 535 11.50 -10.33 -6.50
N ARG A 536 11.32 -11.60 -6.09
CA ARG A 536 12.40 -12.62 -6.10
C ARG A 536 12.98 -12.86 -7.48
N MET A 537 12.18 -12.65 -8.53
CA MET A 537 12.61 -12.76 -9.93
C MET A 537 13.21 -11.47 -10.48
N GLY A 538 13.32 -10.42 -9.67
CA GLY A 538 13.79 -9.11 -10.13
C GLY A 538 12.74 -8.30 -10.89
N VAL A 539 11.47 -8.73 -10.88
CA VAL A 539 10.35 -7.99 -11.48
C VAL A 539 9.73 -7.09 -10.43
N THR A 540 9.77 -5.79 -10.65
CA THR A 540 9.26 -4.80 -9.70
C THR A 540 7.87 -4.33 -10.08
N GLY A 541 7.01 -4.18 -9.07
CA GLY A 541 5.63 -3.72 -9.21
C GLY A 541 5.17 -2.98 -7.96
N ASP A 542 4.00 -2.35 -8.06
CA ASP A 542 3.36 -1.69 -6.92
C ASP A 542 2.40 -2.66 -6.21
N LEU A 543 2.25 -2.47 -4.91
CA LEU A 543 1.22 -3.12 -4.11
C LEU A 543 0.56 -2.10 -3.19
N HIS A 544 -0.76 -2.03 -3.23
CA HIS A 544 -1.56 -1.17 -2.37
C HIS A 544 -2.66 -1.97 -1.70
N THR A 545 -2.63 -2.06 -0.37
CA THR A 545 -3.78 -2.59 0.37
C THR A 545 -4.60 -1.44 0.95
N LEU A 546 -5.91 -1.63 1.04
CA LEU A 546 -6.87 -0.61 1.44
C LEU A 546 -7.52 -1.01 2.77
N CYS A 547 -7.31 -0.18 3.80
CA CYS A 547 -7.79 -0.42 5.16
C CYS A 547 -9.31 -0.60 5.23
N LYS A 548 -9.77 -1.57 6.03
CA LYS A 548 -11.19 -1.90 6.27
C LYS A 548 -12.03 -2.15 4.99
N ARG A 549 -11.38 -2.40 3.83
CA ARG A 549 -12.10 -2.65 2.58
C ARG A 549 -12.23 -4.15 2.31
N GLN A 550 -13.44 -4.52 1.87
CA GLN A 550 -13.80 -5.89 1.52
C GLN A 550 -13.67 -6.13 0.01
N HIS A 551 -14.03 -7.34 -0.41
CA HIS A 551 -14.14 -7.69 -1.83
C HIS A 551 -15.09 -6.74 -2.56
N CYS A 552 -14.83 -6.45 -3.82
CA CYS A 552 -15.65 -5.53 -4.63
C CYS A 552 -15.71 -4.08 -4.10
N PHE A 553 -14.66 -3.59 -3.43
CA PHE A 553 -14.57 -2.21 -2.93
C PHE A 553 -14.78 -1.14 -4.02
N GLN A 554 -14.61 -1.51 -5.29
CA GLN A 554 -14.81 -0.64 -6.46
C GLN A 554 -16.26 -0.20 -6.66
N ARG A 555 -17.22 -0.87 -6.01
CA ARG A 555 -18.66 -0.57 -6.17
C ARG A 555 -19.06 0.67 -5.37
N LYS A 556 -18.64 0.75 -4.12
CA LYS A 556 -18.99 1.84 -3.22
C LYS A 556 -17.78 2.29 -2.41
N ALA A 557 -17.64 3.57 -2.22
CA ALA A 557 -16.57 4.14 -1.42
C ALA A 557 -16.95 5.49 -0.81
N SER A 558 -16.42 5.79 0.37
CA SER A 558 -16.52 7.10 0.97
C SER A 558 -15.50 8.06 0.36
N PRO A 559 -15.88 9.32 0.09
CA PRO A 559 -14.94 10.35 -0.32
C PRO A 559 -13.75 10.47 0.64
N GLY A 560 -12.57 10.72 0.08
CA GLY A 560 -11.33 10.84 0.86
C GLY A 560 -10.72 9.52 1.32
N THR A 561 -11.22 8.36 0.86
CA THR A 561 -10.64 7.04 1.15
C THR A 561 -9.89 6.45 -0.04
N GLY A 562 -9.00 5.49 0.23
CA GLY A 562 -8.21 4.84 -0.80
C GLY A 562 -9.03 4.08 -1.84
N SER A 563 -10.21 3.57 -1.48
CA SER A 563 -11.13 2.96 -2.42
C SER A 563 -11.86 3.95 -3.32
N TYR A 564 -11.93 5.22 -2.95
CA TYR A 564 -12.47 6.28 -3.78
C TYR A 564 -11.48 6.73 -4.87
N THR A 565 -10.19 6.63 -4.60
CA THR A 565 -9.08 7.09 -5.45
C THR A 565 -8.31 5.94 -6.15
N TRP A 566 -8.80 4.71 -6.08
CA TRP A 566 -8.08 3.51 -6.53
C TRP A 566 -7.57 3.57 -7.97
N LEU A 567 -8.30 4.22 -8.88
CA LEU A 567 -7.89 4.41 -10.29
C LEU A 567 -6.64 5.30 -10.42
N GLY A 568 -6.48 6.25 -9.51
CA GLY A 568 -5.29 7.11 -9.45
C GLY A 568 -4.01 6.30 -9.26
N ARG A 569 -4.04 5.25 -8.40
CA ARG A 569 -2.89 4.36 -8.16
C ARG A 569 -2.43 3.62 -9.41
N ILE A 570 -3.38 3.17 -10.22
CA ILE A 570 -3.08 2.51 -11.51
C ILE A 570 -2.38 3.49 -12.45
N TRP A 571 -2.90 4.72 -12.54
CA TRP A 571 -2.33 5.74 -13.40
C TRP A 571 -0.94 6.18 -12.95
N GLU A 572 -0.70 6.26 -11.65
CA GLU A 572 0.61 6.55 -11.07
C GLU A 572 1.63 5.48 -11.41
N PHE A 573 1.27 4.20 -11.25
CA PHE A 573 2.11 3.07 -11.69
C PHE A 573 2.43 3.16 -13.19
N MET A 574 1.42 3.43 -14.04
CA MET A 574 1.61 3.58 -15.47
C MET A 574 2.54 4.76 -15.81
N ASN A 575 2.40 5.89 -15.12
CA ASN A 575 3.29 7.04 -15.25
C ASN A 575 4.74 6.68 -14.89
N HIS A 576 4.92 6.02 -13.74
CA HIS A 576 6.23 5.62 -13.26
C HIS A 576 6.94 4.67 -14.24
N LYS A 577 6.21 3.70 -14.78
CA LYS A 577 6.73 2.75 -15.77
C LYS A 577 6.80 3.30 -17.21
N GLY A 578 6.42 4.56 -17.44
CA GLY A 578 6.42 5.18 -18.77
C GLY A 578 5.41 4.58 -19.75
N ILE A 579 4.37 3.91 -19.22
CA ILE A 579 3.35 3.22 -20.03
C ILE A 579 2.46 4.22 -20.77
N ASN A 580 2.24 5.38 -20.20
CA ASN A 580 1.35 6.42 -20.73
C ASN A 580 2.07 7.56 -21.47
N ARG A 581 3.33 7.35 -21.86
CA ARG A 581 4.14 8.30 -22.64
C ARG A 581 4.13 7.99 -24.12
#